data_318d85f39c812acf68de4233f6219be1
#
_entry.id   318d85f39c812acf68de4233f6219be1
#
_cell.length_a   1.000
_cell.length_b   1.000
_cell.length_c   1.000
_cell.angle_alpha   90.00
_cell.angle_beta   90.00
_cell.angle_gamma   90.00
#
_symmetry.space_group_name_H-M   'P 1'
#
loop_
_entity.id
_entity.type
_entity.pdbx_description
1 polymer ?
#
loop_
_entity_poly.entity_id
_entity_poly.type
_entity_poly.pdbx_seq_one_letter_code
_entity_poly.pdbx_strand_id
1 'polypeptide(L)'
;MQRVSSQLTIVLRIVLPTVWFTSILSIVILLSFAVNGKAGLFGNPFIWIGLALILGTGFAFIKLLLLRFYRVDMDRQFVYVSNYFKTYKYPFTAVESITNSNVLPGRVFCIHLKSEGTFGKNIYFLASQVLWADFQKENPGLIEVKSEK
;
A
#
# COMPACT_ATOMS: atom_id res chain seq x y z
N MET A 1 -16.11 -4.58 15.63
CA MET A 1 -15.04 -4.14 14.73
C MET A 1 -14.47 -5.35 14.04
N GLN A 2 -14.67 -5.43 12.73
CA GLN A 2 -14.19 -6.54 11.93
C GLN A 2 -13.09 -6.02 10.99
N ARG A 3 -12.01 -6.79 10.87
CA ARG A 3 -10.96 -6.49 9.91
C ARG A 3 -11.45 -6.88 8.52
N VAL A 4 -11.39 -5.96 7.57
CA VAL A 4 -11.77 -6.20 6.17
C VAL A 4 -10.54 -6.22 5.26
N SER A 5 -9.48 -5.52 5.66
CA SER A 5 -8.25 -5.46 4.89
C SER A 5 -7.40 -6.74 5.02
N SER A 6 -6.74 -7.11 3.91
CA SER A 6 -5.81 -8.24 3.83
C SER A 6 -4.52 -7.98 4.62
N GLN A 7 -3.89 -9.05 5.14
CA GLN A 7 -2.55 -9.00 5.73
C GLN A 7 -1.47 -8.60 4.71
N LEU A 8 -1.73 -8.80 3.41
CA LEU A 8 -0.84 -8.38 2.34
C LEU A 8 -0.51 -6.88 2.37
N THR A 9 -1.40 -6.06 2.94
CA THR A 9 -1.15 -4.61 3.10
C THR A 9 0.08 -4.34 3.97
N ILE A 10 0.33 -5.12 5.02
CA ILE A 10 1.54 -5.00 5.86
C ILE A 10 2.77 -5.41 5.06
N VAL A 11 2.69 -6.54 4.36
CA VAL A 11 3.80 -7.06 3.55
C VAL A 11 4.21 -6.04 2.48
N LEU A 12 3.24 -5.52 1.74
CA LEU A 12 3.52 -4.54 0.69
C LEU A 12 4.05 -3.22 1.23
N ARG A 13 3.55 -2.76 2.37
CA ARG A 13 3.87 -1.43 2.88
C ARG A 13 5.13 -1.39 3.73
N ILE A 14 5.45 -2.45 4.45
CA ILE A 14 6.58 -2.51 5.39
C ILE A 14 7.64 -3.50 4.91
N VAL A 15 7.27 -4.77 4.72
CA VAL A 15 8.23 -5.83 4.45
C VAL A 15 8.93 -5.62 3.11
N LEU A 16 8.19 -5.35 2.05
CA LEU A 16 8.75 -5.22 0.71
C LEU A 16 9.73 -4.04 0.58
N PRO A 17 9.41 -2.81 1.05
CA PRO A 17 10.39 -1.72 1.07
C PRO A 17 11.62 -2.04 1.91
N THR A 18 11.45 -2.66 3.08
CA THR A 18 12.57 -3.01 3.96
C THR A 18 13.51 -4.02 3.28
N VAL A 19 12.96 -5.10 2.71
CA VAL A 19 13.75 -6.11 1.99
C VAL A 19 14.47 -5.47 0.81
N TRP A 20 13.80 -4.59 0.07
CA TRP A 20 14.42 -3.90 -1.06
C TRP A 20 15.59 -3.01 -0.65
N PHE A 21 15.43 -2.18 0.39
CA PHE A 21 16.50 -1.33 0.91
C PHE A 21 17.67 -2.14 1.48
N THR A 22 17.39 -3.20 2.24
CA THR A 22 18.45 -4.06 2.79
C THR A 22 19.22 -4.81 1.71
N SER A 23 18.54 -5.24 0.65
CA SER A 23 19.19 -5.90 -0.50
C SER A 23 20.16 -4.95 -1.23
N ILE A 24 19.74 -3.71 -1.46
CA ILE A 24 20.62 -2.70 -2.09
C ILE A 24 21.81 -2.39 -1.18
N LEU A 25 21.58 -2.19 0.11
CA LEU A 25 22.65 -1.94 1.07
C LEU A 25 23.66 -3.08 1.08
N SER A 26 23.18 -4.33 1.07
CA SER A 26 24.03 -5.52 1.01
C SER A 26 24.87 -5.56 -0.27
N ILE A 27 24.30 -5.22 -1.41
CA ILE A 27 25.02 -5.15 -2.69
C ILE A 27 26.12 -4.09 -2.64
N VAL A 28 25.84 -2.89 -2.10
CA VAL A 28 26.81 -1.82 -1.94
C VAL A 28 27.97 -2.24 -1.04
N ILE A 29 27.67 -2.91 0.08
CA ILE A 29 28.68 -3.43 1.00
C ILE A 29 29.55 -4.49 0.30
N LEU A 30 28.94 -5.48 -0.36
CA LEU A 30 29.67 -6.52 -1.08
C LEU A 30 30.58 -5.95 -2.18
N LEU A 31 30.07 -4.98 -2.95
CA LEU A 31 30.88 -4.26 -3.94
C LEU A 31 32.05 -3.52 -3.28
N SER A 32 31.87 -2.94 -2.10
CA SER A 32 32.94 -2.25 -1.37
C SER A 32 34.05 -3.20 -0.93
N PHE A 33 33.71 -4.42 -0.50
CA PHE A 33 34.69 -5.44 -0.12
C PHE A 33 35.37 -6.11 -1.33
N ALA A 34 34.63 -6.35 -2.41
CA ALA A 34 35.16 -6.98 -3.63
C ALA A 34 36.23 -6.12 -4.34
N VAL A 35 36.27 -4.83 -4.05
CA VAL A 35 37.17 -3.83 -4.68
C VAL A 35 38.45 -3.59 -3.89
N ASN A 36 38.73 -4.40 -2.85
CA ASN A 36 39.99 -4.30 -2.09
C ASN A 36 41.21 -4.45 -3.01
N GLY A 37 41.68 -3.32 -3.54
CA GLY A 37 42.93 -3.20 -4.32
C GLY A 37 42.80 -2.67 -5.75
N LYS A 38 41.65 -2.56 -6.35
CA LYS A 38 41.50 -1.98 -7.70
C LYS A 38 40.38 -0.93 -7.70
N ALA A 39 40.76 0.34 -7.69
CA ALA A 39 39.86 1.50 -7.79
C ALA A 39 38.93 1.51 -9.03
N GLY A 40 39.05 0.50 -9.92
CA GLY A 40 38.40 0.46 -11.21
C GLY A 40 36.87 0.38 -11.17
N LEU A 41 36.27 -0.31 -10.21
CA LEU A 41 34.80 -0.45 -10.19
C LEU A 41 34.11 0.79 -9.64
N PHE A 42 34.56 1.34 -8.52
CA PHE A 42 33.99 2.57 -7.96
C PHE A 42 34.42 3.84 -8.71
N GLY A 43 35.50 3.80 -9.46
CA GLY A 43 35.91 4.86 -10.39
C GLY A 43 35.06 4.94 -11.66
N ASN A 44 34.25 3.91 -11.94
CA ASN A 44 33.41 3.89 -13.13
C ASN A 44 32.06 4.62 -12.86
N PRO A 45 31.80 5.78 -13.51
CA PRO A 45 30.60 6.56 -13.30
C PRO A 45 29.34 5.81 -13.69
N PHE A 46 29.39 4.83 -14.60
CA PHE A 46 28.22 4.04 -15.00
C PHE A 46 27.65 3.17 -13.88
N ILE A 47 28.47 2.73 -12.91
CA ILE A 47 28.02 1.97 -11.76
C ILE A 47 27.17 2.86 -10.85
N TRP A 48 27.59 4.09 -10.62
CA TRP A 48 26.85 5.06 -9.81
C TRP A 48 25.55 5.49 -10.47
N ILE A 49 25.56 5.67 -11.78
CA ILE A 49 24.36 5.97 -12.56
C ILE A 49 23.37 4.79 -12.47
N GLY A 50 23.83 3.56 -12.65
CA GLY A 50 23.00 2.36 -12.53
C GLY A 50 22.38 2.22 -11.13
N LEU A 51 23.19 2.43 -10.09
CA LEU A 51 22.71 2.39 -8.70
C LEU A 51 21.67 3.48 -8.42
N ALA A 52 21.92 4.70 -8.89
CA ALA A 52 20.98 5.80 -8.76
C ALA A 52 19.64 5.54 -9.48
N LEU A 53 19.68 4.94 -10.67
CA LEU A 53 18.47 4.54 -11.41
C LEU A 53 17.68 3.47 -10.66
N ILE A 54 18.33 2.45 -10.14
CA ILE A 54 17.67 1.39 -9.34
C ILE A 54 17.04 1.98 -8.10
N LEU A 55 17.73 2.85 -7.37
CA LEU A 55 17.22 3.54 -6.20
C LEU A 55 16.04 4.43 -6.55
N GLY A 56 16.16 5.23 -7.60
CA GLY A 56 15.12 6.17 -8.03
C GLY A 56 13.84 5.47 -8.49
N THR A 57 13.99 4.45 -9.33
CA THR A 57 12.83 3.67 -9.84
C THR A 57 12.15 2.89 -8.72
N GLY A 58 12.89 2.26 -7.83
CA GLY A 58 12.33 1.54 -6.68
C GLY A 58 11.63 2.48 -5.70
N PHE A 59 12.22 3.64 -5.41
CA PHE A 59 11.58 4.65 -4.55
C PHE A 59 10.28 5.18 -5.16
N ALA A 60 10.28 5.47 -6.47
CA ALA A 60 9.08 5.89 -7.19
C ALA A 60 8.00 4.80 -7.15
N PHE A 61 8.37 3.53 -7.38
CA PHE A 61 7.46 2.39 -7.31
C PHE A 61 6.83 2.24 -5.92
N ILE A 62 7.64 2.32 -4.86
CA ILE A 62 7.17 2.24 -3.47
C ILE A 62 6.20 3.40 -3.18
N LYS A 63 6.57 4.64 -3.54
CA LYS A 63 5.76 5.83 -3.28
C LYS A 63 4.44 5.81 -4.05
N LEU A 64 4.46 5.46 -5.33
CA LEU A 64 3.28 5.53 -6.21
C LEU A 64 2.31 4.38 -6.01
N LEU A 65 2.80 3.17 -5.77
CA LEU A 65 1.98 1.96 -5.70
C LEU A 65 1.72 1.49 -4.27
N LEU A 66 2.77 1.33 -3.47
CA LEU A 66 2.66 0.63 -2.19
C LEU A 66 2.14 1.50 -1.05
N LEU A 67 2.51 2.79 -1.02
CA LEU A 67 2.06 3.69 0.05
C LEU A 67 0.61 4.16 -0.11
N ARG A 68 -0.04 3.88 -1.23
CA ARG A 68 -1.46 4.22 -1.46
C ARG A 68 -2.43 3.30 -0.73
N PHE A 69 -2.01 2.08 -0.35
CA PHE A 69 -2.89 1.14 0.31
C PHE A 69 -2.95 1.37 1.81
N TYR A 70 -4.16 1.55 2.32
CA TYR A 70 -4.44 1.72 3.75
C TYR A 70 -4.99 0.42 4.34
N ARG A 71 -4.79 0.24 5.63
CA ARG A 71 -5.50 -0.79 6.38
C ARG A 71 -6.89 -0.25 6.71
N VAL A 72 -7.92 -1.02 6.40
CA VAL A 72 -9.31 -0.67 6.69
C VAL A 72 -9.93 -1.76 7.55
N ASP A 73 -10.48 -1.33 8.68
CA ASP A 73 -11.30 -2.14 9.56
C ASP A 73 -12.69 -1.49 9.61
N MET A 74 -13.75 -2.27 9.59
CA MET A 74 -15.12 -1.75 9.56
C MET A 74 -15.92 -2.27 10.75
N ASP A 75 -16.85 -1.44 11.21
CA ASP A 75 -17.85 -1.78 12.19
C ASP A 75 -19.22 -1.34 11.64
N ARG A 76 -20.34 -1.67 12.30
CA ARG A 76 -21.68 -1.31 11.83
C ARG A 76 -21.91 0.21 11.66
N GLN A 77 -21.16 1.04 12.37
CA GLN A 77 -21.34 2.50 12.37
C GLN A 77 -20.16 3.27 11.79
N PHE A 78 -18.96 2.67 11.78
CA PHE A 78 -17.73 3.40 11.51
C PHE A 78 -16.76 2.59 10.64
N VAL A 79 -16.02 3.33 9.83
CA VAL A 79 -14.87 2.85 9.04
C VAL A 79 -13.61 3.38 9.70
N TYR A 80 -12.71 2.50 10.08
CA TYR A 80 -11.42 2.83 10.65
C TYR A 80 -10.35 2.66 9.58
N VAL A 81 -9.68 3.75 9.24
CA VAL A 81 -8.61 3.78 8.25
C VAL A 81 -7.29 4.03 8.95
N SER A 82 -6.33 3.15 8.75
CA SER A 82 -5.02 3.23 9.38
C SER A 82 -3.90 3.16 8.33
N ASN A 83 -2.89 4.01 8.55
CA ASN A 83 -1.62 3.93 7.84
C ASN A 83 -0.53 3.26 8.68
N TYR A 84 -0.89 2.45 9.69
CA TYR A 84 -0.05 1.81 10.72
C TYR A 84 0.56 2.77 11.75
N PHE A 85 0.68 4.07 11.45
CA PHE A 85 1.16 5.09 12.39
C PHE A 85 0.01 5.87 13.02
N LYS A 86 -1.05 6.14 12.23
CA LYS A 86 -2.23 6.89 12.67
C LYS A 86 -3.48 6.16 12.20
N THR A 87 -4.50 6.12 13.05
CA THR A 87 -5.82 5.58 12.73
C THR A 87 -6.86 6.69 12.84
N TYR A 88 -7.66 6.83 11.81
CA TYR A 88 -8.78 7.76 11.78
C TYR A 88 -10.10 6.99 11.65
N LYS A 89 -11.11 7.53 12.28
CA LYS A 89 -12.45 6.97 12.35
C LYS A 89 -13.39 7.84 11.53
N TYR A 90 -14.04 7.23 10.55
CA TYR A 90 -15.04 7.90 9.71
C TYR A 90 -16.41 7.25 9.94
N PRO A 91 -17.50 8.03 10.19
CA PRO A 91 -18.82 7.46 10.21
C PRO A 91 -19.23 7.02 8.79
N PHE A 92 -20.05 5.98 8.66
CA PHE A 92 -20.55 5.55 7.34
C PHE A 92 -21.32 6.64 6.60
N THR A 93 -21.92 7.59 7.33
CA THR A 93 -22.58 8.77 6.74
C THR A 93 -21.63 9.67 5.93
N ALA A 94 -20.33 9.64 6.25
CA ALA A 94 -19.30 10.36 5.51
C ALA A 94 -18.78 9.59 4.28
N VAL A 95 -19.13 8.32 4.15
CA VAL A 95 -18.81 7.50 2.97
C VAL A 95 -19.87 7.78 1.89
N GLU A 96 -19.42 8.10 0.69
CA GLU A 96 -20.26 8.33 -0.48
C GLU A 96 -20.53 7.01 -1.21
N SER A 97 -19.48 6.25 -1.50
CA SER A 97 -19.56 4.96 -2.18
C SER A 97 -18.29 4.13 -1.94
N ILE A 98 -18.40 2.83 -2.15
CA ILE A 98 -17.25 1.93 -2.21
C ILE A 98 -17.24 1.31 -3.60
N THR A 99 -16.14 1.50 -4.34
CA THR A 99 -15.96 0.96 -5.68
C THR A 99 -14.89 -0.13 -5.69
N ASN A 100 -15.08 -1.11 -6.57
CA ASN A 100 -14.07 -2.12 -6.83
C ASN A 100 -13.16 -1.60 -7.94
N SER A 101 -11.87 -1.51 -7.69
CA SER A 101 -10.90 -1.01 -8.66
C SER A 101 -10.49 -2.09 -9.66
N ASN A 102 -10.41 -1.70 -10.94
CA ASN A 102 -10.01 -2.60 -12.03
C ASN A 102 -8.52 -2.96 -12.03
N VAL A 103 -7.69 -2.30 -11.19
CA VAL A 103 -6.23 -2.54 -11.14
C VAL A 103 -5.91 -3.97 -10.69
N LEU A 104 -6.68 -4.51 -9.72
CA LEU A 104 -6.65 -5.91 -9.28
C LEU A 104 -8.10 -6.31 -8.94
N PRO A 105 -8.86 -6.81 -9.92
CA PRO A 105 -10.28 -7.07 -9.74
C PRO A 105 -10.55 -8.02 -8.55
N GLY A 106 -11.49 -7.61 -7.69
CA GLY A 106 -11.89 -8.36 -6.51
C GLY A 106 -10.95 -8.25 -5.30
N ARG A 107 -9.85 -7.49 -5.38
CA ARG A 107 -8.91 -7.32 -4.26
C ARG A 107 -8.68 -5.88 -3.85
N VAL A 108 -8.74 -4.94 -4.78
CA VAL A 108 -8.54 -3.51 -4.50
C VAL A 108 -9.89 -2.80 -4.49
N PHE A 109 -10.21 -2.17 -3.38
CA PHE A 109 -11.40 -1.35 -3.22
C PHE A 109 -10.99 0.09 -2.92
N CYS A 110 -11.83 1.03 -3.36
CA CYS A 110 -11.71 2.44 -3.08
C CYS A 110 -12.93 2.92 -2.31
N ILE A 111 -12.70 3.53 -1.15
CA ILE A 111 -13.73 4.23 -0.39
C ILE A 111 -13.70 5.69 -0.82
N HIS A 112 -14.82 6.16 -1.35
CA HIS A 112 -15.02 7.57 -1.68
C HIS A 112 -15.69 8.26 -0.49
N LEU A 113 -15.03 9.31 0.04
CA LEU A 113 -15.60 10.14 1.09
C LEU A 113 -16.35 11.32 0.48
N LYS A 114 -17.44 11.76 1.09
CA LYS A 114 -18.20 12.94 0.70
C LYS A 114 -17.38 14.23 0.81
N SER A 115 -16.52 14.30 1.81
CA SER A 115 -15.59 15.41 2.05
C SER A 115 -14.17 14.89 2.16
N GLU A 116 -13.19 15.76 1.88
CA GLU A 116 -11.79 15.40 2.00
C GLU A 116 -11.42 15.11 3.45
N GLY A 117 -11.00 13.87 3.70
CA GLY A 117 -10.51 13.43 5.01
C GLY A 117 -9.00 13.57 5.13
N THR A 118 -8.43 13.21 6.28
CA THR A 118 -6.97 13.28 6.53
C THR A 118 -6.15 12.43 5.55
N PHE A 119 -6.74 11.39 4.97
CA PHE A 119 -6.10 10.53 3.96
C PHE A 119 -6.55 10.83 2.53
N GLY A 120 -7.17 12.01 2.31
CA GLY A 120 -7.75 12.42 1.04
C GLY A 120 -9.20 11.95 0.87
N LYS A 121 -9.76 12.21 -0.31
CA LYS A 121 -11.14 11.86 -0.66
C LYS A 121 -11.27 10.38 -1.04
N ASN A 122 -10.22 9.80 -1.64
CA ASN A 122 -10.18 8.43 -2.16
C ASN A 122 -9.22 7.57 -1.34
N ILE A 123 -9.72 6.57 -0.66
CA ILE A 123 -8.97 5.68 0.22
C ILE A 123 -8.93 4.29 -0.39
N TYR A 124 -7.75 3.88 -0.88
CA TYR A 124 -7.55 2.57 -1.48
C TYR A 124 -7.14 1.55 -0.43
N PHE A 125 -7.74 0.36 -0.47
CA PHE A 125 -7.36 -0.74 0.41
C PHE A 125 -7.44 -2.10 -0.30
N LEU A 126 -6.64 -3.05 0.19
CA LEU A 126 -6.67 -4.44 -0.24
C LEU A 126 -7.64 -5.21 0.65
N ALA A 127 -8.77 -5.61 0.10
CA ALA A 127 -9.73 -6.44 0.82
C ALA A 127 -9.26 -7.91 0.88
N SER A 128 -9.55 -8.56 1.99
CA SER A 128 -9.59 -10.02 2.06
C SER A 128 -10.95 -10.48 1.57
N GLN A 129 -10.99 -11.30 0.51
CA GLN A 129 -12.26 -11.75 -0.08
C GLN A 129 -13.17 -12.43 0.94
N VAL A 130 -12.60 -13.23 1.84
CA VAL A 130 -13.35 -13.93 2.89
C VAL A 130 -13.93 -12.93 3.89
N LEU A 131 -13.09 -12.06 4.45
CA LEU A 131 -13.51 -11.09 5.46
C LEU A 131 -14.49 -10.06 4.88
N TRP A 132 -14.33 -9.70 3.62
CA TRP A 132 -15.24 -8.81 2.91
C TRP A 132 -16.61 -9.45 2.68
N ALA A 133 -16.64 -10.72 2.24
CA ALA A 133 -17.87 -11.46 2.05
C ALA A 133 -18.62 -11.69 3.37
N ASP A 134 -17.90 -11.99 4.44
CA ASP A 134 -18.49 -12.14 5.79
C ASP A 134 -19.10 -10.82 6.28
N PHE A 135 -18.37 -9.71 6.08
CA PHE A 135 -18.89 -8.38 6.44
C PHE A 135 -20.17 -8.02 5.66
N GLN A 136 -20.21 -8.32 4.35
CA GLN A 136 -21.42 -8.09 3.54
C GLN A 136 -22.60 -8.95 3.98
N LYS A 137 -22.37 -10.22 4.35
CA LYS A 137 -23.42 -11.11 4.87
C LYS A 137 -24.00 -10.62 6.18
N GLU A 138 -23.17 -10.11 7.06
CA GLU A 138 -23.61 -9.60 8.37
C GLU A 138 -24.28 -8.22 8.31
N ASN A 139 -24.01 -7.46 7.24
CA ASN A 139 -24.51 -6.10 7.06
C ASN A 139 -25.12 -5.89 5.67
N PRO A 140 -26.21 -6.62 5.32
CA PRO A 140 -26.87 -6.50 4.02
C PRO A 140 -27.46 -5.09 3.87
N GLY A 141 -27.15 -4.43 2.75
CA GLY A 141 -27.68 -3.10 2.43
C GLY A 141 -26.89 -1.90 3.00
N LEU A 142 -25.83 -2.13 3.78
CA LEU A 142 -25.03 -1.03 4.33
C LEU A 142 -24.14 -0.38 3.27
N ILE A 143 -23.76 -1.13 2.22
CA ILE A 143 -22.82 -0.70 1.20
C ILE A 143 -23.24 -1.25 -0.17
N GLU A 144 -23.55 -0.36 -1.09
CA GLU A 144 -23.60 -0.70 -2.52
C GLU A 144 -22.20 -0.64 -3.10
N VAL A 145 -21.67 -1.79 -3.49
CA VAL A 145 -20.40 -1.85 -4.23
C VAL A 145 -20.68 -1.56 -5.70
N LYS A 146 -20.28 -0.40 -6.16
CA LYS A 146 -20.31 -0.07 -7.59
C LYS A 146 -19.07 -0.62 -8.27
N SER A 147 -19.24 -1.39 -9.34
CA SER A 147 -18.14 -1.74 -10.24
C SER A 147 -17.76 -0.50 -11.02
N GLU A 148 -16.50 -0.10 -10.95
CA GLU A 148 -15.96 0.94 -11.84
C GLU A 148 -15.88 0.37 -13.26
N LYS A 149 -16.64 0.99 -14.20
CA LYS A 149 -16.63 0.64 -15.62
C LYS A 149 -15.37 1.16 -16.30
#